data_41ae573eeeb3d42d862b6ad061adfb14
#
_entry.id   41ae573eeeb3d42d862b6ad061adfb14
#
_cell.length_a   1.000
_cell.length_b   1.000
_cell.length_c   1.000
_cell.angle_alpha   90.00
_cell.angle_beta   90.00
_cell.angle_gamma   90.00
#
_symmetry.space_group_name_H-M   'P 1'
#
loop_
_entity.id
_entity.type
_entity.pdbx_description
1 polymer ?
#
loop_
_entity_poly.entity_id
_entity_poly.type
_entity_poly.pdbx_seq_one_letter_code
_entity_poly.pdbx_strand_id
1 'polypeptide(L)'
;MKILLIGEYSHVHWTLAEGLRALGHHVTVVSDGDIWKGYRRDIDLRRKSLGRWDTLRYLWDIHRLWPRLKGYDVVQLINPVFLDLRAERILPYYERLRRQNGRLVLGAFGVDHYWVSEGLKADTFRYSDFYLNGQPRSNRFVDEMVADWIDGPKSTLNQQIADDCDAIVSGLYENDVCYRQQHGQKTTFIPFPINRAAVTPVQPWEPGQKVRFFIGIQKARSQYKGTDVMLQVLDELQHRHPDRMEVLKAESVPFYEYQEMMNQSHILLDQLYSYTPAMNALNAMAKGLVVGSGGEEEQYAIIGERDLRPIINVLPDSEKLTSQLEDIILHPEQLPQMAQDSMEYIRRHHDHVQVAKQYERLYASI
;
A
#
# COMPACT_ATOMS: atom_id res chain seq x y z
N MET A 1 23.14 6.74 -10.63
CA MET A 1 23.36 6.40 -9.20
C MET A 1 23.28 4.89 -9.02
N LYS A 2 23.92 4.38 -7.98
CA LYS A 2 23.79 3.01 -7.51
C LYS A 2 22.83 2.99 -6.30
N ILE A 3 21.69 2.34 -6.44
CA ILE A 3 20.58 2.42 -5.50
C ILE A 3 20.26 1.03 -4.95
N LEU A 4 20.08 0.93 -3.64
CA LEU A 4 19.67 -0.27 -2.93
C LEU A 4 18.28 -0.07 -2.31
N LEU A 5 17.33 -0.91 -2.68
CA LEU A 5 15.98 -0.93 -2.12
C LEU A 5 15.84 -2.17 -1.24
N ILE A 6 15.57 -2.00 0.05
CA ILE A 6 15.49 -3.10 1.01
C ILE A 6 14.06 -3.25 1.54
N GLY A 7 13.54 -4.46 1.47
CA GLY A 7 12.18 -4.83 1.82
C GLY A 7 11.22 -4.67 0.63
N GLU A 8 10.02 -5.25 0.77
CA GLU A 8 8.98 -5.18 -0.27
C GLU A 8 7.59 -5.20 0.37
N TYR A 9 6.73 -4.28 -0.04
CA TYR A 9 5.31 -4.30 0.24
C TYR A 9 4.53 -4.09 -1.05
N SER A 10 3.70 -5.04 -1.40
CA SER A 10 2.76 -4.94 -2.53
C SER A 10 3.38 -4.51 -3.87
N HIS A 11 4.62 -4.92 -4.14
CA HIS A 11 5.37 -4.66 -5.38
C HIS A 11 5.88 -3.21 -5.54
N VAL A 12 5.91 -2.41 -4.46
CA VAL A 12 6.31 -0.99 -4.53
C VAL A 12 7.78 -0.84 -4.91
N HIS A 13 8.71 -1.52 -4.19
CA HIS A 13 10.14 -1.37 -4.45
C HIS A 13 10.55 -1.97 -5.79
N TRP A 14 9.97 -3.10 -6.20
CA TRP A 14 10.28 -3.66 -7.52
C TRP A 14 9.82 -2.74 -8.64
N THR A 15 8.59 -2.21 -8.57
CA THR A 15 8.05 -1.31 -9.59
C THR A 15 8.84 0.01 -9.65
N LEU A 16 9.24 0.54 -8.48
CA LEU A 16 10.16 1.69 -8.41
C LEU A 16 11.50 1.37 -9.08
N ALA A 17 12.06 0.18 -8.82
CA ALA A 17 13.31 -0.25 -9.44
C ALA A 17 13.21 -0.33 -10.98
N GLU A 18 12.09 -0.80 -11.52
CA GLU A 18 11.85 -0.81 -12.97
C GLU A 18 11.88 0.61 -13.54
N GLY A 19 11.22 1.56 -12.89
CA GLY A 19 11.23 2.97 -13.31
C GLY A 19 12.63 3.61 -13.21
N LEU A 20 13.34 3.40 -12.11
CA LEU A 20 14.71 3.92 -11.93
C LEU A 20 15.71 3.29 -12.91
N ARG A 21 15.57 2.01 -13.23
CA ARG A 21 16.38 1.33 -14.26
C ARG A 21 16.11 1.91 -15.64
N ALA A 22 14.85 2.23 -15.97
CA ALA A 22 14.50 2.90 -17.21
C ALA A 22 15.13 4.30 -17.34
N LEU A 23 15.47 4.95 -16.21
CA LEU A 23 16.21 6.22 -16.15
C LEU A 23 17.75 6.03 -16.16
N GLY A 24 18.23 4.79 -16.29
CA GLY A 24 19.67 4.49 -16.38
C GLY A 24 20.37 4.29 -15.03
N HIS A 25 19.64 4.12 -13.93
CA HIS A 25 20.25 3.85 -12.62
C HIS A 25 20.54 2.36 -12.42
N HIS A 26 21.57 2.05 -11.63
CA HIS A 26 21.87 0.70 -11.16
C HIS A 26 21.11 0.42 -9.88
N VAL A 27 20.03 -0.36 -9.95
CA VAL A 27 19.16 -0.64 -8.82
C VAL A 27 19.21 -2.10 -8.42
N THR A 28 19.38 -2.35 -7.13
CA THR A 28 19.31 -3.69 -6.52
C THR A 28 18.14 -3.73 -5.53
N VAL A 29 17.25 -4.70 -5.70
CA VAL A 29 16.13 -4.95 -4.78
C VAL A 29 16.45 -6.18 -3.94
N VAL A 30 16.39 -6.01 -2.61
CA VAL A 30 16.61 -7.07 -1.62
C VAL A 30 15.37 -7.22 -0.78
N SER A 31 14.71 -8.37 -0.85
CA SER A 31 13.48 -8.60 -0.09
C SER A 31 13.17 -10.09 0.11
N ASP A 32 12.14 -10.37 0.91
CA ASP A 32 11.51 -11.69 1.01
C ASP A 32 10.45 -11.94 -0.07
N GLY A 33 10.13 -10.91 -0.87
CA GLY A 33 9.10 -10.93 -1.90
C GLY A 33 7.67 -10.77 -1.39
N ASP A 34 7.48 -10.12 -0.23
CA ASP A 34 6.18 -9.94 0.44
C ASP A 34 5.52 -11.30 0.75
N ILE A 35 6.32 -12.15 1.39
CA ILE A 35 5.95 -13.47 1.95
C ILE A 35 5.32 -14.38 0.88
N TRP A 36 3.99 -14.58 0.93
CA TRP A 36 3.25 -15.53 0.09
C TRP A 36 3.00 -15.03 -1.34
N LYS A 37 3.13 -13.73 -1.59
CA LYS A 37 2.94 -13.13 -2.92
C LYS A 37 4.12 -13.43 -3.86
N GLY A 38 5.32 -13.63 -3.30
CA GLY A 38 6.49 -14.08 -4.04
C GLY A 38 6.99 -13.10 -5.11
N TYR A 39 6.84 -11.79 -4.88
CA TYR A 39 7.26 -10.75 -5.82
C TYR A 39 8.74 -10.86 -6.24
N ARG A 40 9.05 -10.32 -7.41
CA ARG A 40 10.40 -10.28 -7.98
C ARG A 40 11.36 -9.52 -7.08
N ARG A 41 12.63 -9.94 -7.08
CA ARG A 41 13.74 -9.34 -6.35
C ARG A 41 15.07 -9.79 -6.94
N ASP A 42 16.13 -9.01 -6.75
CA ASP A 42 17.48 -9.38 -7.22
C ASP A 42 18.21 -10.24 -6.19
N ILE A 43 17.95 -10.01 -4.90
CA ILE A 43 18.52 -10.78 -3.79
C ILE A 43 17.36 -11.28 -2.93
N ASP A 44 17.25 -12.59 -2.83
CA ASP A 44 16.24 -13.24 -1.96
C ASP A 44 16.75 -13.32 -0.52
N LEU A 45 16.04 -12.64 0.38
CA LEU A 45 16.23 -12.68 1.83
C LEU A 45 14.98 -13.24 2.53
N ARG A 46 14.43 -14.31 2.00
CA ARG A 46 13.28 -14.97 2.60
C ARG A 46 13.70 -15.87 3.77
N ARG A 47 13.10 -15.65 4.91
CA ARG A 47 13.15 -16.59 6.05
C ARG A 47 12.08 -17.66 5.86
N LYS A 48 12.46 -18.93 5.93
CA LYS A 48 11.54 -20.05 5.63
C LYS A 48 10.51 -20.29 6.74
N SER A 49 10.92 -20.16 8.00
CA SER A 49 10.05 -20.30 9.17
C SER A 49 10.60 -19.52 10.38
N LEU A 50 9.76 -19.37 11.41
CA LEU A 50 10.17 -18.75 12.69
C LEU A 50 11.00 -19.70 13.58
N GLY A 51 11.30 -20.92 13.12
CA GLY A 51 12.10 -21.90 13.83
C GLY A 51 13.55 -21.44 14.08
N ARG A 52 14.18 -22.02 15.12
CA ARG A 52 15.54 -21.63 15.55
C ARG A 52 16.58 -21.83 14.44
N TRP A 53 16.51 -22.94 13.71
CA TRP A 53 17.43 -23.26 12.61
C TRP A 53 17.25 -22.34 11.41
N ASP A 54 16.02 -22.02 11.04
CA ASP A 54 15.75 -21.07 9.96
C ASP A 54 16.16 -19.65 10.35
N THR A 55 16.06 -19.29 11.64
CA THR A 55 16.59 -18.03 12.15
C THR A 55 18.10 -17.94 12.02
N LEU A 56 18.83 -18.99 12.43
CA LEU A 56 20.29 -19.04 12.30
C LEU A 56 20.72 -18.97 10.83
N ARG A 57 20.04 -19.72 9.97
CA ARG A 57 20.28 -19.68 8.53
C ARG A 57 20.03 -18.28 7.95
N TYR A 58 18.94 -17.63 8.32
CA TYR A 58 18.61 -16.28 7.88
C TYR A 58 19.68 -15.26 8.29
N LEU A 59 20.16 -15.32 9.53
CA LEU A 59 21.26 -14.48 10.02
C LEU A 59 22.56 -14.75 9.26
N TRP A 60 22.86 -16.02 8.96
CA TRP A 60 24.02 -16.39 8.15
C TRP A 60 23.88 -15.88 6.71
N ASP A 61 22.69 -16.00 6.09
CA ASP A 61 22.39 -15.46 4.76
C ASP A 61 22.59 -13.94 4.71
N ILE A 62 22.08 -13.18 5.69
CA ILE A 62 22.34 -11.75 5.82
C ILE A 62 23.85 -11.47 5.87
N HIS A 63 24.57 -12.20 6.72
CA HIS A 63 26.03 -12.01 6.87
C HIS A 63 26.77 -12.30 5.55
N ARG A 64 26.45 -13.40 4.89
CA ARG A 64 27.04 -13.81 3.61
C ARG A 64 26.75 -12.82 2.47
N LEU A 65 25.55 -12.26 2.45
CA LEU A 65 25.11 -11.30 1.43
C LEU A 65 25.58 -9.87 1.70
N TRP A 66 26.04 -9.59 2.92
CA TRP A 66 26.40 -8.23 3.35
C TRP A 66 27.40 -7.50 2.43
N PRO A 67 28.44 -8.17 1.86
CA PRO A 67 29.36 -7.51 0.92
C PRO A 67 28.66 -6.91 -0.32
N ARG A 68 27.46 -7.41 -0.66
CA ARG A 68 26.64 -6.92 -1.78
C ARG A 68 25.71 -5.77 -1.38
N LEU A 69 25.61 -5.43 -0.09
CA LEU A 69 24.72 -4.39 0.45
C LEU A 69 25.49 -3.11 0.82
N LYS A 70 26.70 -2.92 0.32
CA LYS A 70 27.55 -1.75 0.60
C LYS A 70 28.00 -1.02 -0.65
N GLY A 71 28.35 0.26 -0.49
CA GLY A 71 28.87 1.09 -1.57
C GLY A 71 27.77 1.55 -2.55
N TYR A 72 26.55 1.75 -2.04
CA TYR A 72 25.46 2.39 -2.76
C TYR A 72 25.44 3.89 -2.47
N ASP A 73 25.04 4.69 -3.47
CA ASP A 73 24.84 6.13 -3.30
C ASP A 73 23.64 6.40 -2.40
N VAL A 74 22.58 5.60 -2.60
CA VAL A 74 21.33 5.68 -1.83
C VAL A 74 20.87 4.29 -1.40
N VAL A 75 20.43 4.16 -0.16
CA VAL A 75 19.71 3.00 0.36
C VAL A 75 18.32 3.44 0.79
N GLN A 76 17.26 2.85 0.26
CA GLN A 76 15.91 3.07 0.72
C GLN A 76 15.38 1.83 1.43
N LEU A 77 14.82 2.04 2.61
CA LEU A 77 14.13 1.04 3.41
C LEU A 77 12.63 1.11 3.14
N ILE A 78 11.97 -0.03 2.98
CA ILE A 78 10.50 -0.08 2.74
C ILE A 78 9.71 0.41 3.97
N ASN A 79 10.25 0.15 5.16
CA ASN A 79 9.64 0.42 6.46
C ASN A 79 10.75 0.31 7.53
N PRO A 80 10.59 0.81 8.76
CA PRO A 80 11.57 0.61 9.83
C PRO A 80 11.90 -0.87 10.10
N VAL A 81 10.95 -1.77 9.94
CA VAL A 81 11.16 -3.22 10.03
C VAL A 81 11.45 -3.79 8.64
N PHE A 82 12.61 -3.44 8.08
CA PHE A 82 13.04 -3.82 6.72
C PHE A 82 13.69 -5.22 6.62
N LEU A 83 13.88 -5.91 7.74
CA LEU A 83 14.35 -7.30 7.84
C LEU A 83 13.37 -8.13 8.68
N ASP A 84 13.20 -9.41 8.36
CA ASP A 84 12.39 -10.35 9.16
C ASP A 84 13.09 -10.75 10.46
N LEU A 85 13.32 -9.76 11.32
CA LEU A 85 13.93 -9.85 12.63
C LEU A 85 13.07 -9.12 13.67
N ARG A 86 13.31 -9.46 14.94
CA ARG A 86 12.76 -8.63 16.03
C ARG A 86 13.36 -7.24 15.99
N ALA A 87 12.57 -6.23 16.32
CA ALA A 87 12.95 -4.82 16.24
C ALA A 87 14.28 -4.51 16.94
N GLU A 88 14.53 -5.10 18.10
CA GLU A 88 15.75 -4.91 18.89
C GLU A 88 17.04 -5.41 18.17
N ARG A 89 16.87 -6.23 17.13
CA ARG A 89 17.98 -6.75 16.33
C ARG A 89 18.19 -6.03 15.02
N ILE A 90 17.29 -5.13 14.63
CA ILE A 90 17.34 -4.42 13.34
C ILE A 90 18.30 -3.23 13.39
N LEU A 91 18.31 -2.47 14.49
CA LEU A 91 19.10 -1.25 14.62
C LEU A 91 20.60 -1.43 14.27
N PRO A 92 21.32 -2.49 14.71
CA PRO A 92 22.71 -2.68 14.32
C PRO A 92 22.92 -2.87 12.81
N TYR A 93 21.94 -3.44 12.10
CA TYR A 93 21.99 -3.55 10.63
C TYR A 93 21.74 -2.20 9.95
N TYR A 94 20.80 -1.40 10.47
CA TYR A 94 20.59 -0.04 10.04
C TYR A 94 21.87 0.80 10.18
N GLU A 95 22.49 0.83 11.35
CA GLU A 95 23.71 1.54 11.60
C GLU A 95 24.86 1.07 10.69
N ARG A 96 24.92 -0.22 10.39
CA ARG A 96 25.91 -0.76 9.48
C ARG A 96 25.65 -0.32 8.02
N LEU A 97 24.39 -0.27 7.57
CA LEU A 97 24.02 0.31 6.28
C LEU A 97 24.44 1.79 6.22
N ARG A 98 24.14 2.55 7.28
CA ARG A 98 24.48 3.97 7.40
C ARG A 98 25.98 4.23 7.24
N ARG A 99 26.82 3.42 7.89
CA ARG A 99 28.29 3.57 7.83
C ARG A 99 28.91 3.14 6.50
N GLN A 100 28.24 2.29 5.72
CA GLN A 100 28.83 1.66 4.53
C GLN A 100 28.22 2.10 3.20
N ASN A 101 27.26 3.00 3.23
CA ASN A 101 26.59 3.55 2.05
C ASN A 101 26.51 5.08 2.14
N GLY A 102 25.98 5.70 1.10
CA GLY A 102 25.75 7.15 1.05
C GLY A 102 24.54 7.57 1.87
N ARG A 103 23.45 7.94 1.20
CA ARG A 103 22.22 8.42 1.83
C ARG A 103 21.28 7.30 2.25
N LEU A 104 20.61 7.47 3.38
CA LEU A 104 19.55 6.55 3.83
C LEU A 104 18.19 7.25 3.76
N VAL A 105 17.25 6.59 3.09
CA VAL A 105 15.87 7.03 2.91
C VAL A 105 14.93 6.05 3.59
N LEU A 106 14.02 6.55 4.41
CA LEU A 106 12.97 5.74 5.02
C LEU A 106 11.70 5.82 4.17
N GLY A 107 11.17 4.68 3.74
CA GLY A 107 9.82 4.55 3.22
C GLY A 107 8.82 4.49 4.38
N ALA A 108 7.94 5.46 4.47
CA ALA A 108 6.78 5.42 5.35
C ALA A 108 5.65 4.66 4.66
N PHE A 109 5.82 3.34 4.51
CA PHE A 109 4.91 2.48 3.76
C PHE A 109 4.32 1.40 4.67
N GLY A 110 3.00 1.42 4.83
CA GLY A 110 2.28 0.52 5.71
C GLY A 110 2.21 0.99 7.17
N VAL A 111 1.92 0.06 8.08
CA VAL A 111 1.75 0.37 9.50
C VAL A 111 3.10 0.59 10.16
N ASP A 112 3.20 1.66 10.95
CA ASP A 112 4.36 2.01 11.73
C ASP A 112 3.98 2.85 12.97
N HIS A 113 4.98 3.30 13.75
CA HIS A 113 4.75 4.08 14.96
C HIS A 113 3.95 5.36 14.70
N TYR A 114 4.33 6.14 13.67
CA TYR A 114 3.69 7.42 13.38
C TYR A 114 2.26 7.23 12.88
N TRP A 115 2.03 6.24 12.02
CA TRP A 115 0.70 5.86 11.56
C TRP A 115 -0.23 5.49 12.70
N VAL A 116 0.21 4.61 13.62
CA VAL A 116 -0.62 4.18 14.77
C VAL A 116 -0.83 5.32 15.75
N SER A 117 0.25 6.04 16.10
CA SER A 117 0.21 7.15 17.06
C SER A 117 -0.75 8.27 16.62
N GLU A 118 -0.66 8.70 15.37
CA GLU A 118 -1.51 9.76 14.84
C GLU A 118 -2.93 9.26 14.53
N GLY A 119 -3.05 8.02 14.06
CA GLY A 119 -4.36 7.41 13.77
C GLY A 119 -5.26 7.19 15.00
N LEU A 120 -4.66 7.12 16.19
CA LEU A 120 -5.39 7.04 17.46
C LEU A 120 -5.92 8.40 17.94
N LYS A 121 -5.44 9.51 17.39
CA LYS A 121 -5.83 10.87 17.80
C LYS A 121 -7.13 11.30 17.11
N ALA A 122 -8.00 11.96 17.88
CA ALA A 122 -9.29 12.44 17.39
C ALA A 122 -9.20 13.64 16.44
N ASP A 123 -8.09 14.35 16.44
CA ASP A 123 -7.89 15.64 15.74
C ASP A 123 -7.03 15.53 14.48
N THR A 124 -6.36 14.39 14.26
CA THR A 124 -5.54 14.19 13.05
C THR A 124 -6.39 13.81 11.84
N PHE A 125 -7.35 12.92 12.03
CA PHE A 125 -8.23 12.41 10.97
C PHE A 125 -9.70 12.42 11.39
N ARG A 126 -10.63 12.60 10.44
CA ARG A 126 -12.08 12.44 10.68
C ARG A 126 -12.43 11.01 11.08
N TYR A 127 -11.72 10.05 10.51
CA TYR A 127 -11.75 8.61 10.81
C TYR A 127 -10.41 7.98 10.40
N SER A 128 -10.10 6.83 10.97
CA SER A 128 -8.90 6.08 10.63
C SER A 128 -9.11 4.59 10.91
N ASP A 129 -8.10 3.80 10.62
CA ASP A 129 -8.05 2.39 11.04
C ASP A 129 -8.18 2.22 12.56
N PHE A 130 -7.85 3.25 13.34
CA PHE A 130 -7.78 3.23 14.82
C PHE A 130 -8.84 4.08 15.51
N TYR A 131 -9.53 4.97 14.79
CA TYR A 131 -10.46 5.94 15.36
C TYR A 131 -11.69 6.14 14.48
N LEU A 132 -12.88 6.12 15.07
CA LEU A 132 -14.15 6.30 14.36
C LEU A 132 -15.23 6.89 15.27
N ASN A 133 -16.03 7.84 14.76
CA ASN A 133 -17.18 8.43 15.45
C ASN A 133 -16.86 8.97 16.86
N GLY A 134 -15.70 9.61 17.02
CA GLY A 134 -15.31 10.18 18.30
C GLY A 134 -14.78 9.17 19.32
N GLN A 135 -14.50 7.92 18.89
CA GLN A 135 -14.04 6.85 19.78
C GLN A 135 -12.89 6.06 19.16
N PRO A 136 -11.92 5.60 19.94
CA PRO A 136 -10.95 4.61 19.49
C PRO A 136 -11.65 3.34 19.03
N ARG A 137 -11.19 2.79 17.90
CA ARG A 137 -11.62 1.46 17.45
C ARG A 137 -10.82 0.40 18.19
N SER A 138 -11.50 -0.66 18.62
CA SER A 138 -10.87 -1.83 19.22
C SER A 138 -11.27 -3.08 18.45
N ASN A 139 -10.28 -3.79 18.00
CA ASN A 139 -10.37 -5.14 17.48
C ASN A 139 -8.97 -5.77 17.60
N ARG A 140 -8.90 -7.08 17.48
CA ARG A 140 -7.64 -7.80 17.69
C ARG A 140 -6.45 -7.24 16.89
N PHE A 141 -6.65 -6.84 15.63
CA PHE A 141 -5.57 -6.31 14.80
C PHE A 141 -5.12 -4.93 15.27
N VAL A 142 -6.04 -4.04 15.62
CA VAL A 142 -5.74 -2.72 16.20
C VAL A 142 -4.96 -2.88 17.50
N ASP A 143 -5.42 -3.76 18.41
CA ASP A 143 -4.77 -3.99 19.70
C ASP A 143 -3.33 -4.55 19.50
N GLU A 144 -3.13 -5.47 18.55
CA GLU A 144 -1.79 -5.97 18.18
C GLU A 144 -0.90 -4.84 17.63
N MET A 145 -1.44 -3.92 16.80
CA MET A 145 -0.67 -2.79 16.26
C MET A 145 -0.28 -1.79 17.34
N VAL A 146 -1.18 -1.48 18.27
CA VAL A 146 -0.87 -0.60 19.40
C VAL A 146 0.23 -1.23 20.27
N ALA A 147 0.09 -2.49 20.64
CA ALA A 147 1.09 -3.20 21.44
C ALA A 147 2.49 -3.23 20.74
N ASP A 148 2.51 -3.42 19.43
CA ASP A 148 3.76 -3.51 18.64
C ASP A 148 4.42 -2.14 18.42
N TRP A 149 3.62 -1.14 18.02
CA TRP A 149 4.15 0.12 17.48
C TRP A 149 4.08 1.31 18.45
N ILE A 150 3.33 1.20 19.54
CA ILE A 150 3.29 2.22 20.61
C ILE A 150 4.05 1.74 21.83
N ASP A 151 3.67 0.59 22.37
CA ASP A 151 4.21 0.05 23.63
C ASP A 151 5.44 -0.82 23.43
N GLY A 152 5.65 -1.30 22.20
CA GLY A 152 6.71 -2.26 21.86
C GLY A 152 7.99 -1.62 21.32
N PRO A 153 9.06 -2.43 21.15
CA PRO A 153 10.36 -1.97 20.68
C PRO A 153 10.36 -1.46 19.22
N LYS A 154 9.32 -1.74 18.43
CA LYS A 154 9.16 -1.18 17.08
C LYS A 154 8.97 0.33 17.12
N SER A 155 8.34 0.87 18.18
CA SER A 155 8.21 2.31 18.41
C SER A 155 9.59 2.99 18.45
N THR A 156 10.44 2.53 19.34
CA THR A 156 11.81 3.07 19.50
C THR A 156 12.63 2.93 18.23
N LEU A 157 12.58 1.77 17.55
CA LEU A 157 13.27 1.54 16.29
C LEU A 157 12.84 2.54 15.22
N ASN A 158 11.54 2.74 15.06
CA ASN A 158 11.00 3.67 14.05
C ASN A 158 11.46 5.11 14.32
N GLN A 159 11.35 5.57 15.56
CA GLN A 159 11.78 6.91 15.95
C GLN A 159 13.27 7.12 15.67
N GLN A 160 14.13 6.19 16.09
CA GLN A 160 15.58 6.27 15.86
C GLN A 160 15.93 6.33 14.37
N ILE A 161 15.29 5.50 13.54
CA ILE A 161 15.53 5.51 12.09
C ILE A 161 14.98 6.80 11.47
N ALA A 162 13.79 7.24 11.87
CA ALA A 162 13.19 8.47 11.37
C ALA A 162 13.99 9.70 11.76
N ASP A 163 14.60 9.74 12.94
CA ASP A 163 15.47 10.85 13.38
C ASP A 163 16.77 10.89 12.57
N ASP A 164 17.41 9.75 12.31
CA ASP A 164 18.75 9.67 11.70
C ASP A 164 18.75 9.65 10.17
N CYS A 165 17.72 9.16 9.49
CA CYS A 165 17.69 9.04 8.03
C CYS A 165 17.75 10.43 7.35
N ASP A 166 18.30 10.48 6.12
CA ASP A 166 18.47 11.71 5.36
C ASP A 166 17.14 12.24 4.78
N ALA A 167 16.20 11.34 4.42
CA ALA A 167 14.87 11.69 3.93
C ALA A 167 13.85 10.61 4.28
N ILE A 168 12.58 11.01 4.28
CA ILE A 168 11.42 10.14 4.46
C ILE A 168 10.52 10.30 3.23
N VAL A 169 10.08 9.19 2.65
CA VAL A 169 9.12 9.19 1.55
C VAL A 169 7.80 8.62 2.05
N SER A 170 6.73 9.40 1.94
CA SER A 170 5.36 8.95 2.16
C SER A 170 4.68 8.63 0.83
N GLY A 171 3.96 7.50 0.78
CA GLY A 171 3.26 7.05 -0.44
C GLY A 171 1.74 7.30 -0.41
N LEU A 172 1.20 7.56 0.78
CA LEU A 172 -0.21 7.83 1.05
C LEU A 172 -0.34 9.16 1.79
N TYR A 173 -1.46 9.85 1.61
CA TYR A 173 -1.77 11.09 2.33
C TYR A 173 -1.67 10.89 3.84
N GLU A 174 -2.22 9.80 4.34
CA GLU A 174 -2.24 9.50 5.77
C GLU A 174 -0.82 9.37 6.34
N ASN A 175 0.07 8.63 5.66
CA ASN A 175 1.46 8.52 6.10
C ASN A 175 2.18 9.88 6.04
N ASP A 176 1.88 10.72 5.04
CA ASP A 176 2.46 12.05 4.91
C ASP A 176 2.07 12.94 6.11
N VAL A 177 0.79 12.99 6.45
CA VAL A 177 0.28 13.74 7.59
C VAL A 177 0.95 13.28 8.89
N CYS A 178 1.02 11.96 9.11
CA CYS A 178 1.58 11.39 10.34
C CYS A 178 3.06 11.76 10.53
N TYR A 179 3.86 11.68 9.46
CA TYR A 179 5.30 11.99 9.56
C TYR A 179 5.58 13.49 9.59
N ARG A 180 4.80 14.32 8.90
CA ARG A 180 5.01 15.78 8.89
C ARG A 180 4.88 16.45 10.24
N GLN A 181 4.16 15.88 11.16
CA GLN A 181 4.04 16.42 12.52
C GLN A 181 5.41 16.60 13.20
N GLN A 182 6.33 15.66 12.99
CA GLN A 182 7.65 15.67 13.64
C GLN A 182 8.81 15.80 12.65
N HIS A 183 8.65 15.34 11.40
CA HIS A 183 9.72 15.24 10.40
C HIS A 183 9.40 16.00 9.11
N GLY A 184 8.56 17.03 9.14
CA GLY A 184 8.06 17.74 7.95
C GLY A 184 9.16 18.27 7.02
N GLN A 185 10.32 18.65 7.54
CA GLN A 185 11.42 19.18 6.74
C GLN A 185 12.10 18.13 5.83
N LYS A 186 12.02 16.84 6.20
CA LYS A 186 12.63 15.74 5.45
C LYS A 186 11.62 14.73 4.90
N THR A 187 10.32 14.99 5.09
CA THR A 187 9.24 14.16 4.53
C THR A 187 8.79 14.69 3.18
N THR A 188 8.82 13.84 2.18
CA THR A 188 8.39 14.14 0.82
C THR A 188 7.32 13.15 0.40
N PHE A 189 6.16 13.65 -0.04
CA PHE A 189 5.13 12.81 -0.65
C PHE A 189 5.55 12.45 -2.07
N ILE A 190 5.62 11.15 -2.37
CA ILE A 190 5.79 10.60 -3.71
C ILE A 190 4.82 9.43 -3.86
N PRO A 191 3.87 9.48 -4.80
CA PRO A 191 2.85 8.45 -4.93
C PRO A 191 3.44 7.08 -5.31
N PHE A 192 2.74 6.00 -4.99
CA PHE A 192 3.19 4.65 -5.33
C PHE A 192 3.26 4.43 -6.85
N PRO A 193 4.32 3.77 -7.34
CA PRO A 193 4.51 3.53 -8.76
C PRO A 193 3.68 2.33 -9.26
N ILE A 194 3.11 2.45 -10.46
CA ILE A 194 2.43 1.36 -11.18
C ILE A 194 3.08 1.19 -12.55
N ASN A 195 3.56 -0.01 -12.86
CA ASN A 195 4.05 -0.35 -14.19
C ASN A 195 2.86 -0.76 -15.08
N ARG A 196 2.30 0.22 -15.78
CA ARG A 196 1.14 0.02 -16.68
C ARG A 196 1.43 -0.96 -17.82
N ALA A 197 2.66 -1.03 -18.31
CA ALA A 197 3.04 -1.96 -19.38
C ALA A 197 2.99 -3.43 -18.93
N ALA A 198 3.08 -3.69 -17.64
CA ALA A 198 2.97 -5.04 -17.06
C ALA A 198 1.54 -5.43 -16.68
N VAL A 199 0.56 -4.54 -16.88
CA VAL A 199 -0.84 -4.75 -16.52
C VAL A 199 -1.66 -5.06 -17.77
N THR A 200 -2.45 -6.16 -17.72
CA THR A 200 -3.42 -6.48 -18.75
C THR A 200 -4.77 -5.86 -18.37
N PRO A 201 -5.34 -4.99 -19.21
CA PRO A 201 -6.67 -4.42 -18.97
C PRO A 201 -7.75 -5.50 -18.93
N VAL A 202 -8.75 -5.30 -18.08
CA VAL A 202 -9.95 -6.15 -18.04
C VAL A 202 -10.95 -5.71 -19.11
N GLN A 203 -11.92 -6.58 -19.41
CA GLN A 203 -13.04 -6.22 -20.27
C GLN A 203 -13.95 -5.25 -19.54
N PRO A 204 -14.32 -4.11 -20.14
CA PRO A 204 -15.26 -3.17 -19.55
C PRO A 204 -16.65 -3.81 -19.46
N TRP A 205 -17.50 -3.23 -18.61
CA TRP A 205 -18.90 -3.63 -18.57
C TRP A 205 -19.59 -3.32 -19.90
N GLU A 206 -20.48 -4.24 -20.36
CA GLU A 206 -21.25 -4.11 -21.57
C GLU A 206 -22.76 -4.22 -21.27
N PRO A 207 -23.63 -3.56 -22.07
CA PRO A 207 -25.08 -3.62 -21.89
C PRO A 207 -25.61 -5.06 -21.83
N GLY A 208 -26.46 -5.33 -20.84
CA GLY A 208 -27.04 -6.65 -20.60
C GLY A 208 -26.24 -7.56 -19.67
N GLN A 209 -25.05 -7.16 -19.28
CA GLN A 209 -24.26 -7.88 -18.26
C GLN A 209 -24.67 -7.46 -16.84
N LYS A 210 -24.54 -8.38 -15.88
CA LYS A 210 -24.58 -8.04 -14.46
C LYS A 210 -23.36 -7.23 -14.08
N VAL A 211 -23.51 -6.27 -13.15
CA VAL A 211 -22.39 -5.58 -12.53
C VAL A 211 -21.67 -6.56 -11.57
N ARG A 212 -20.40 -6.85 -11.82
CA ARG A 212 -19.61 -7.76 -11.00
C ARG A 212 -18.74 -7.00 -10.04
N PHE A 213 -19.00 -7.18 -8.75
CA PHE A 213 -18.23 -6.65 -7.65
C PHE A 213 -17.20 -7.68 -7.20
N PHE A 214 -16.00 -7.25 -6.94
CA PHE A 214 -14.94 -8.05 -6.34
C PHE A 214 -14.57 -7.53 -4.95
N ILE A 215 -14.48 -8.43 -3.99
CA ILE A 215 -14.02 -8.11 -2.64
C ILE A 215 -13.04 -9.18 -2.14
N GLY A 216 -11.85 -8.74 -1.73
CA GLY A 216 -10.83 -9.60 -1.15
C GLY A 216 -10.88 -9.58 0.37
N ILE A 217 -11.11 -10.75 0.99
CA ILE A 217 -11.26 -10.86 2.43
C ILE A 217 -10.07 -11.59 3.05
N GLN A 218 -9.42 -10.88 3.96
CA GLN A 218 -8.45 -11.46 4.89
C GLN A 218 -9.11 -11.52 6.27
N LYS A 219 -9.54 -12.71 6.74
CA LYS A 219 -10.29 -12.86 8.00
C LYS A 219 -9.68 -12.10 9.17
N ALA A 220 -8.37 -12.21 9.35
CA ALA A 220 -7.66 -11.54 10.43
C ALA A 220 -7.69 -10.00 10.37
N ARG A 221 -7.95 -9.42 9.19
CA ARG A 221 -7.94 -7.97 8.93
C ARG A 221 -9.31 -7.43 8.51
N SER A 222 -10.36 -8.24 8.49
CA SER A 222 -11.66 -7.85 7.97
C SER A 222 -12.22 -6.63 8.69
N GLN A 223 -12.29 -6.67 10.00
CA GLN A 223 -12.73 -5.54 10.82
C GLN A 223 -11.81 -4.32 10.69
N TYR A 224 -10.50 -4.53 10.58
CA TYR A 224 -9.53 -3.46 10.39
C TYR A 224 -9.77 -2.71 9.07
N LYS A 225 -9.92 -3.45 7.97
CA LYS A 225 -10.17 -2.88 6.63
C LYS A 225 -11.63 -2.47 6.37
N GLY A 226 -12.58 -2.90 7.20
CA GLY A 226 -14.01 -2.70 6.98
C GLY A 226 -14.60 -3.58 5.88
N THR A 227 -13.92 -4.67 5.51
CA THR A 227 -14.44 -5.60 4.48
C THR A 227 -15.65 -6.39 4.97
N ASP A 228 -15.83 -6.55 6.27
CA ASP A 228 -17.03 -7.10 6.90
C ASP A 228 -18.25 -6.20 6.65
N VAL A 229 -18.13 -4.89 6.84
CA VAL A 229 -19.20 -3.91 6.57
C VAL A 229 -19.51 -3.86 5.06
N MET A 230 -18.50 -3.75 4.23
CA MET A 230 -18.67 -3.70 2.77
C MET A 230 -19.33 -4.98 2.23
N LEU A 231 -18.95 -6.15 2.75
CA LEU A 231 -19.58 -7.43 2.37
C LEU A 231 -21.06 -7.47 2.76
N GLN A 232 -21.39 -7.01 3.96
CA GLN A 232 -22.79 -6.97 4.39
C GLN A 232 -23.65 -6.09 3.47
N VAL A 233 -23.14 -4.94 3.06
CA VAL A 233 -23.80 -4.06 2.07
C VAL A 233 -23.95 -4.76 0.71
N LEU A 234 -22.91 -5.43 0.23
CA LEU A 234 -22.99 -6.19 -1.04
C LEU A 234 -23.99 -7.33 -0.98
N ASP A 235 -24.04 -8.09 0.13
CA ASP A 235 -24.99 -9.17 0.32
C ASP A 235 -26.44 -8.65 0.32
N GLU A 236 -26.69 -7.52 0.97
CA GLU A 236 -28.00 -6.87 0.97
C GLU A 236 -28.40 -6.40 -0.43
N LEU A 237 -27.51 -5.73 -1.16
CA LEU A 237 -27.76 -5.27 -2.52
C LEU A 237 -27.99 -6.44 -3.49
N GLN A 238 -27.24 -7.53 -3.33
CA GLN A 238 -27.45 -8.72 -4.17
C GLN A 238 -28.80 -9.38 -3.94
N HIS A 239 -29.33 -9.36 -2.72
CA HIS A 239 -30.70 -9.81 -2.44
C HIS A 239 -31.76 -8.88 -3.06
N ARG A 240 -31.54 -7.58 -3.11
CA ARG A 240 -32.45 -6.61 -3.74
C ARG A 240 -32.39 -6.67 -5.28
N HIS A 241 -31.21 -6.89 -5.85
CA HIS A 241 -30.96 -6.82 -7.29
C HIS A 241 -30.28 -8.08 -7.87
N PRO A 242 -30.85 -9.28 -7.67
CA PRO A 242 -30.20 -10.57 -8.01
C PRO A 242 -29.94 -10.72 -9.52
N ASP A 243 -30.73 -10.05 -10.36
CA ASP A 243 -30.60 -10.10 -11.82
C ASP A 243 -29.66 -9.03 -12.38
N ARG A 244 -29.23 -8.05 -11.58
CA ARG A 244 -28.40 -6.91 -12.01
C ARG A 244 -26.97 -6.97 -11.56
N MET A 245 -26.68 -7.68 -10.48
CA MET A 245 -25.32 -7.73 -9.92
C MET A 245 -24.90 -9.13 -9.53
N GLU A 246 -23.58 -9.29 -9.31
CA GLU A 246 -22.93 -10.48 -8.82
C GLU A 246 -21.74 -10.10 -7.94
N VAL A 247 -21.50 -10.84 -6.86
CA VAL A 247 -20.36 -10.63 -5.95
C VAL A 247 -19.37 -11.78 -6.09
N LEU A 248 -18.14 -11.45 -6.48
CA LEU A 248 -17.00 -12.34 -6.50
C LEU A 248 -16.18 -12.13 -5.22
N LYS A 249 -16.27 -13.09 -4.31
CA LYS A 249 -15.64 -13.04 -2.99
C LYS A 249 -14.37 -13.89 -2.96
N ALA A 250 -13.20 -13.25 -2.85
CA ALA A 250 -11.94 -13.95 -2.67
C ALA A 250 -11.58 -14.04 -1.18
N GLU A 251 -11.67 -15.23 -0.59
CA GLU A 251 -11.38 -15.48 0.81
C GLU A 251 -10.32 -16.58 0.94
N SER A 252 -9.11 -16.19 1.37
CA SER A 252 -7.99 -17.13 1.59
C SER A 252 -7.63 -17.98 0.36
N VAL A 253 -7.83 -17.43 -0.83
CA VAL A 253 -7.45 -18.08 -2.09
C VAL A 253 -5.99 -17.81 -2.45
N PRO A 254 -5.35 -18.67 -3.26
CA PRO A 254 -4.03 -18.39 -3.83
C PRO A 254 -4.00 -17.09 -4.63
N PHE A 255 -2.83 -16.43 -4.69
CA PHE A 255 -2.71 -15.10 -5.32
C PHE A 255 -3.12 -15.09 -6.80
N TYR A 256 -2.85 -16.17 -7.54
CA TYR A 256 -3.27 -16.26 -8.94
C TYR A 256 -4.81 -16.34 -9.09
N GLU A 257 -5.49 -17.08 -8.21
CA GLU A 257 -6.97 -17.13 -8.20
C GLU A 257 -7.57 -15.77 -7.83
N TYR A 258 -6.97 -15.09 -6.85
CA TYR A 258 -7.33 -13.70 -6.50
C TYR A 258 -7.26 -12.78 -7.72
N GLN A 259 -6.18 -12.87 -8.50
CA GLN A 259 -6.01 -12.07 -9.72
C GLN A 259 -7.03 -12.46 -10.81
N GLU A 260 -7.33 -13.73 -10.99
CA GLU A 260 -8.34 -14.20 -11.97
C GLU A 260 -9.74 -13.71 -11.61
N MET A 261 -10.14 -13.79 -10.34
CA MET A 261 -11.43 -13.26 -9.88
C MET A 261 -11.52 -11.74 -10.08
N MET A 262 -10.44 -11.00 -9.76
CA MET A 262 -10.35 -9.56 -10.01
C MET A 262 -10.49 -9.26 -11.51
N ASN A 263 -9.83 -10.02 -12.39
CA ASN A 263 -9.88 -9.83 -13.85
C ASN A 263 -11.26 -10.06 -14.45
N GLN A 264 -12.15 -10.78 -13.77
CA GLN A 264 -13.53 -11.04 -14.18
C GLN A 264 -14.51 -9.99 -13.66
N SER A 265 -14.06 -8.99 -12.94
CA SER A 265 -14.90 -8.01 -12.22
C SER A 265 -14.88 -6.64 -12.88
N HIS A 266 -15.87 -5.82 -12.56
CA HIS A 266 -15.98 -4.44 -13.00
C HIS A 266 -15.60 -3.44 -11.89
N ILE A 267 -15.91 -3.80 -10.64
CA ILE A 267 -15.71 -2.96 -9.46
C ILE A 267 -14.93 -3.74 -8.39
N LEU A 268 -13.89 -3.14 -7.82
CA LEU A 268 -13.21 -3.64 -6.61
C LEU A 268 -13.64 -2.82 -5.41
N LEU A 269 -14.00 -3.45 -4.29
CA LEU A 269 -14.06 -2.82 -2.97
C LEU A 269 -12.81 -3.21 -2.15
N ASP A 270 -12.01 -2.21 -1.70
CA ASP A 270 -10.70 -2.47 -1.07
C ASP A 270 -10.66 -2.12 0.41
N GLN A 271 -10.85 -0.84 0.79
CA GLN A 271 -10.71 -0.36 2.17
C GLN A 271 -11.73 0.70 2.50
N LEU A 272 -12.33 0.61 3.72
CA LEU A 272 -13.38 1.52 4.19
C LEU A 272 -12.83 2.70 5.01
N TYR A 273 -11.70 2.52 5.72
CA TYR A 273 -11.21 3.49 6.70
C TYR A 273 -9.98 4.26 6.23
N SER A 274 -9.76 4.35 4.93
CA SER A 274 -8.63 5.07 4.34
C SER A 274 -9.06 6.32 3.58
N TYR A 275 -8.17 7.29 3.48
CA TYR A 275 -8.31 8.50 2.67
C TYR A 275 -7.78 8.30 1.25
N THR A 276 -6.82 7.38 1.09
CA THR A 276 -6.06 7.15 -0.13
C THR A 276 -6.21 5.72 -0.63
N PRO A 277 -6.32 5.48 -1.96
CA PRO A 277 -6.26 4.13 -2.50
C PRO A 277 -4.85 3.56 -2.33
N ALA A 278 -4.75 2.34 -1.77
CA ALA A 278 -3.49 1.63 -1.65
C ALA A 278 -3.19 0.78 -2.88
N MET A 279 -2.04 0.09 -2.90
CA MET A 279 -1.54 -0.65 -4.06
C MET A 279 -2.52 -1.63 -4.70
N ASN A 280 -3.40 -2.27 -3.93
CA ASN A 280 -4.41 -3.18 -4.48
C ASN A 280 -5.43 -2.42 -5.34
N ALA A 281 -5.94 -1.30 -4.81
CA ALA A 281 -6.84 -0.40 -5.53
C ALA A 281 -6.16 0.19 -6.78
N LEU A 282 -4.93 0.71 -6.65
CA LEU A 282 -4.18 1.28 -7.78
C LEU A 282 -3.92 0.25 -8.90
N ASN A 283 -3.59 -0.99 -8.55
CA ASN A 283 -3.43 -2.07 -9.53
C ASN A 283 -4.76 -2.41 -10.23
N ALA A 284 -5.88 -2.40 -9.52
CA ALA A 284 -7.20 -2.60 -10.11
C ALA A 284 -7.56 -1.44 -11.06
N MET A 285 -7.33 -0.19 -10.65
CA MET A 285 -7.54 0.99 -11.51
C MET A 285 -6.69 0.93 -12.78
N ALA A 286 -5.44 0.46 -12.68
CA ALA A 286 -4.57 0.28 -13.85
C ALA A 286 -5.10 -0.76 -14.84
N LYS A 287 -5.87 -1.73 -14.37
CA LYS A 287 -6.57 -2.73 -15.21
C LYS A 287 -7.87 -2.21 -15.80
N GLY A 288 -8.35 -1.06 -15.38
CA GLY A 288 -9.63 -0.50 -15.81
C GLY A 288 -10.82 -0.96 -14.96
N LEU A 289 -10.59 -1.40 -13.70
CA LEU A 289 -11.67 -1.54 -12.75
C LEU A 289 -12.03 -0.17 -12.15
N VAL A 290 -13.29 -0.02 -11.82
CA VAL A 290 -13.77 1.02 -10.91
C VAL A 290 -13.45 0.56 -9.48
N VAL A 291 -13.06 1.49 -8.60
CA VAL A 291 -12.62 1.14 -7.25
C VAL A 291 -13.39 1.90 -6.20
N GLY A 292 -13.98 1.15 -5.24
CA GLY A 292 -14.46 1.69 -3.97
C GLY A 292 -13.37 1.58 -2.92
N SER A 293 -12.82 2.73 -2.52
CA SER A 293 -11.72 2.85 -1.56
C SER A 293 -11.71 4.28 -0.99
N GLY A 294 -10.68 4.65 -0.22
CA GLY A 294 -10.44 6.03 0.13
C GLY A 294 -10.26 6.90 -1.11
N GLY A 295 -11.03 7.95 -1.21
CA GLY A 295 -11.01 8.91 -2.31
C GLY A 295 -11.33 10.32 -1.81
N GLU A 296 -10.77 10.68 -0.64
CA GLU A 296 -11.01 11.95 0.01
C GLU A 296 -10.34 13.12 -0.73
N GLU A 297 -10.87 14.32 -0.59
CA GLU A 297 -10.32 15.52 -1.26
C GLU A 297 -8.87 15.81 -0.86
N GLU A 298 -8.47 15.47 0.35
CA GLU A 298 -7.10 15.59 0.83
C GLU A 298 -6.11 14.76 0.01
N GLN A 299 -6.53 13.56 -0.41
CA GLN A 299 -5.75 12.68 -1.28
C GLN A 299 -5.56 13.33 -2.67
N TYR A 300 -6.62 13.86 -3.25
CA TYR A 300 -6.54 14.56 -4.54
C TYR A 300 -5.71 15.84 -4.45
N ALA A 301 -5.81 16.57 -3.35
CA ALA A 301 -5.03 17.76 -3.11
C ALA A 301 -3.53 17.49 -3.01
N ILE A 302 -3.11 16.45 -2.25
CA ILE A 302 -1.68 16.13 -2.07
C ILE A 302 -1.04 15.63 -3.37
N ILE A 303 -1.77 14.88 -4.20
CA ILE A 303 -1.28 14.38 -5.48
C ILE A 303 -1.39 15.42 -6.61
N GLY A 304 -2.11 16.52 -6.37
CA GLY A 304 -2.29 17.62 -7.32
C GLY A 304 -3.33 17.35 -8.42
N GLU A 305 -4.26 16.41 -8.21
CA GLU A 305 -5.35 16.14 -9.16
C GLU A 305 -6.55 17.07 -8.89
N ARG A 306 -7.01 17.75 -9.92
CA ARG A 306 -8.10 18.74 -9.82
C ARG A 306 -9.38 18.32 -10.52
N ASP A 307 -9.26 17.52 -11.57
CA ASP A 307 -10.34 17.26 -12.52
C ASP A 307 -10.94 15.85 -12.38
N LEU A 308 -10.10 14.84 -12.17
CA LEU A 308 -10.53 13.45 -12.11
C LEU A 308 -10.91 13.03 -10.68
N ARG A 309 -12.06 12.36 -10.56
CA ARG A 309 -12.56 11.75 -9.31
C ARG A 309 -13.01 10.31 -9.58
N PRO A 310 -12.07 9.42 -10.05
CA PRO A 310 -12.42 8.08 -10.51
C PRO A 310 -12.73 7.09 -9.38
N ILE A 311 -12.44 7.45 -8.13
CA ILE A 311 -12.59 6.56 -6.99
C ILE A 311 -13.97 6.79 -6.37
N ILE A 312 -14.72 5.73 -6.19
CA ILE A 312 -15.91 5.74 -5.33
C ILE A 312 -15.40 5.92 -3.89
N ASN A 313 -15.52 7.13 -3.36
CA ASN A 313 -15.10 7.41 -2.00
C ASN A 313 -16.01 6.69 -1.01
N VAL A 314 -15.58 5.52 -0.51
CA VAL A 314 -16.33 4.73 0.45
C VAL A 314 -16.08 5.27 1.86
N LEU A 315 -17.15 5.71 2.51
CA LEU A 315 -17.11 6.23 3.86
C LEU A 315 -17.54 5.15 4.86
N PRO A 316 -17.13 5.22 6.14
CA PRO A 316 -17.60 4.32 7.20
C PRO A 316 -19.04 4.62 7.64
N ASP A 317 -19.94 4.64 6.67
CA ASP A 317 -21.37 4.91 6.76
C ASP A 317 -22.08 3.92 5.82
N SER A 318 -22.67 2.88 6.36
CA SER A 318 -23.27 1.80 5.57
C SER A 318 -24.46 2.26 4.73
N GLU A 319 -25.25 3.27 5.17
CA GLU A 319 -26.37 3.78 4.42
C GLU A 319 -25.90 4.53 3.16
N LYS A 320 -24.89 5.40 3.33
CA LYS A 320 -24.29 6.09 2.18
C LYS A 320 -23.60 5.13 1.23
N LEU A 321 -22.86 4.15 1.73
CA LEU A 321 -22.23 3.13 0.90
C LEU A 321 -23.29 2.34 0.12
N THR A 322 -24.37 1.92 0.76
CA THR A 322 -25.48 1.23 0.12
C THR A 322 -26.05 2.07 -1.02
N SER A 323 -26.38 3.33 -0.75
CA SER A 323 -26.93 4.26 -1.76
C SER A 323 -25.98 4.46 -2.95
N GLN A 324 -24.67 4.65 -2.70
CA GLN A 324 -23.66 4.85 -3.75
C GLN A 324 -23.54 3.61 -4.66
N LEU A 325 -23.48 2.42 -4.07
CA LEU A 325 -23.33 1.18 -4.84
C LEU A 325 -24.63 0.81 -5.55
N GLU A 326 -25.80 1.09 -4.96
CA GLU A 326 -27.10 0.86 -5.59
C GLU A 326 -27.31 1.75 -6.82
N ASP A 327 -26.88 3.01 -6.76
CA ASP A 327 -26.92 3.91 -7.92
C ASP A 327 -26.12 3.33 -9.10
N ILE A 328 -24.92 2.80 -8.86
CA ILE A 328 -24.10 2.17 -9.91
C ILE A 328 -24.77 0.89 -10.46
N ILE A 329 -25.44 0.09 -9.62
CA ILE A 329 -26.15 -1.11 -10.07
C ILE A 329 -27.35 -0.75 -10.95
N LEU A 330 -28.00 0.37 -10.66
CA LEU A 330 -29.16 0.86 -11.41
C LEU A 330 -28.75 1.59 -12.69
N HIS A 331 -27.59 2.22 -12.73
CA HIS A 331 -27.02 3.02 -13.83
C HIS A 331 -25.64 2.52 -14.27
N PRO A 332 -25.48 1.23 -14.67
CA PRO A 332 -24.19 0.64 -14.99
C PRO A 332 -23.55 1.20 -16.27
N GLU A 333 -24.29 1.94 -17.10
CA GLU A 333 -23.80 2.61 -18.31
C GLU A 333 -22.69 3.65 -18.04
N GLN A 334 -22.52 4.09 -16.79
CA GLN A 334 -21.43 4.97 -16.37
C GLN A 334 -20.08 4.23 -16.18
N LEU A 335 -20.09 2.90 -15.94
CA LEU A 335 -18.89 2.12 -15.63
C LEU A 335 -17.78 2.20 -16.68
N PRO A 336 -18.04 2.17 -18.01
CA PRO A 336 -17.00 2.30 -19.01
C PRO A 336 -16.23 3.63 -18.91
N GLN A 337 -16.91 4.75 -18.63
CA GLN A 337 -16.26 6.04 -18.45
C GLN A 337 -15.44 6.07 -17.15
N MET A 338 -16.00 5.60 -16.03
CA MET A 338 -15.29 5.51 -14.75
C MET A 338 -14.04 4.64 -14.86
N ALA A 339 -14.08 3.55 -15.63
CA ALA A 339 -12.94 2.69 -15.90
C ALA A 339 -11.83 3.43 -16.69
N GLN A 340 -12.22 4.22 -17.70
CA GLN A 340 -11.28 5.06 -18.45
C GLN A 340 -10.64 6.11 -17.55
N ASP A 341 -11.42 6.78 -16.70
CA ASP A 341 -10.95 7.78 -15.75
C ASP A 341 -10.00 7.16 -14.72
N SER A 342 -10.25 5.93 -14.27
CA SER A 342 -9.35 5.16 -13.41
C SER A 342 -7.98 4.93 -14.08
N MET A 343 -7.97 4.45 -15.32
CA MET A 343 -6.72 4.24 -16.07
C MET A 343 -5.98 5.56 -16.36
N GLU A 344 -6.71 6.63 -16.65
CA GLU A 344 -6.12 7.94 -16.89
C GLU A 344 -5.52 8.54 -15.62
N TYR A 345 -6.19 8.36 -14.46
CA TYR A 345 -5.65 8.75 -13.16
C TYR A 345 -4.31 8.05 -12.86
N ILE A 346 -4.24 6.73 -13.09
CA ILE A 346 -2.99 5.97 -12.94
C ILE A 346 -1.91 6.47 -13.91
N ARG A 347 -2.27 6.78 -15.15
CA ARG A 347 -1.34 7.33 -16.14
C ARG A 347 -0.75 8.66 -15.73
N ARG A 348 -1.57 9.56 -15.15
CA ARG A 348 -1.13 10.90 -14.73
C ARG A 348 -0.23 10.85 -13.49
N HIS A 349 -0.60 10.06 -12.49
CA HIS A 349 -0.04 10.20 -11.15
C HIS A 349 0.82 9.02 -10.69
N HIS A 350 0.60 7.83 -11.24
CA HIS A 350 1.21 6.61 -10.75
C HIS A 350 2.12 5.89 -11.78
N ASP A 351 2.31 6.46 -12.98
CA ASP A 351 3.24 5.87 -13.96
C ASP A 351 4.63 5.72 -13.36
N HIS A 352 5.15 4.49 -13.34
CA HIS A 352 6.37 4.14 -12.62
C HIS A 352 7.61 4.91 -13.06
N VAL A 353 7.71 5.32 -14.33
CA VAL A 353 8.84 6.14 -14.81
C VAL A 353 8.70 7.58 -14.34
N GLN A 354 7.48 8.14 -14.36
CA GLN A 354 7.24 9.50 -13.86
C GLN A 354 7.42 9.58 -12.33
N VAL A 355 6.98 8.56 -11.60
CA VAL A 355 7.23 8.44 -10.15
C VAL A 355 8.73 8.28 -9.89
N ALA A 356 9.45 7.44 -10.64
CA ALA A 356 10.89 7.28 -10.50
C ALA A 356 11.67 8.59 -10.72
N LYS A 357 11.23 9.49 -11.61
CA LYS A 357 11.80 10.83 -11.75
C LYS A 357 11.65 11.71 -10.50
N GLN A 358 10.57 11.50 -9.72
CA GLN A 358 10.41 12.21 -8.45
C GLN A 358 11.41 11.69 -7.41
N TYR A 359 11.59 10.37 -7.35
CA TYR A 359 12.62 9.74 -6.51
C TYR A 359 14.04 10.16 -6.91
N GLU A 360 14.34 10.20 -8.22
CA GLU A 360 15.65 10.66 -8.74
C GLU A 360 15.96 12.08 -8.26
N ARG A 361 14.98 12.99 -8.34
CA ARG A 361 15.13 14.37 -7.85
C ARG A 361 15.37 14.44 -6.35
N LEU A 362 14.60 13.67 -5.57
CA LEU A 362 14.79 13.57 -4.13
C LEU A 362 16.20 13.04 -3.81
N TYR A 363 16.61 11.93 -4.41
CA TYR A 363 17.92 11.32 -4.16
C TYR A 363 19.09 12.22 -4.56
N ALA A 364 18.91 13.09 -5.55
CA ALA A 364 19.93 14.06 -5.95
C ALA A 364 19.99 15.30 -5.04
N SER A 365 18.94 15.57 -4.25
CA SER A 365 18.84 16.75 -3.40
C SER A 365 19.32 16.53 -1.96
N ILE A 366 19.52 15.29 -1.54
CA ILE A 366 19.89 14.92 -0.17
C ILE A 366 21.38 14.60 -0.01
#